data_b3ba776ebb36e4fbf359299f8bdb20be
#
_entry.id   b3ba776ebb36e4fbf359299f8bdb20be
#
_cell.length_a   1.000
_cell.length_b   1.000
_cell.length_c   1.000
_cell.angle_alpha   90.00
_cell.angle_beta   90.00
_cell.angle_gamma   90.00
#
_symmetry.space_group_name_H-M   'P 1'
#
loop_
_entity.id
_entity.type
_entity.pdbx_description
1 polymer ?
#
loop_
_entity_poly.entity_id
_entity_poly.type
_entity_poly.pdbx_seq_one_letter_code
_entity_poly.pdbx_strand_id
1 'polypeptide(L)'
;MLMINFHKTHGTAIDKNTFNVDVDLLKVNTRLLGGGASQNFAALKLLEHYIAYEHPQYVVEIGSQKGGLSVYLGTVACATQQFLFHTFEINKSQAWNDRTNEGIGHWFETMESISPYCKSHEVDIFSKATYDYINQFASKYKTLIICDGGDKRREVKLYSGLLKTNDIIMAHDFGNEIYDEDIDKTVLMEHQPFCQRFVRNNTLFKSFIKI
;
A
#
# COMPACT_ATOMS: atom_id res chain seq x y z
N MET A 1 9.35 -17.09 -13.97
CA MET A 1 8.14 -17.44 -13.20
C MET A 1 8.53 -17.44 -11.72
N LEU A 2 8.30 -16.32 -11.05
CA LEU A 2 8.59 -16.20 -9.62
C LEU A 2 7.47 -16.92 -8.89
N MET A 3 7.74 -18.12 -8.36
CA MET A 3 6.80 -18.78 -7.46
C MET A 3 6.88 -18.10 -6.11
N ILE A 4 5.89 -17.24 -5.82
CA ILE A 4 5.68 -16.72 -4.48
C ILE A 4 5.04 -17.86 -3.68
N ASN A 5 5.85 -18.58 -2.91
CA ASN A 5 5.36 -19.61 -2.02
C ASN A 5 4.71 -18.93 -0.80
N PHE A 6 3.42 -18.66 -0.88
CA PHE A 6 2.64 -18.35 0.31
C PHE A 6 2.46 -19.63 1.13
N HIS A 7 3.34 -19.86 2.10
CA HIS A 7 3.05 -20.83 3.13
C HIS A 7 1.82 -20.37 3.92
N LYS A 8 0.76 -21.16 3.88
CA LYS A 8 -0.33 -21.10 4.85
C LYS A 8 0.28 -21.38 6.23
N THR A 9 0.75 -20.34 6.90
CA THR A 9 1.09 -20.45 8.32
C THR A 9 -0.19 -20.26 9.10
N HIS A 10 -0.83 -21.38 9.45
CA HIS A 10 -1.87 -21.38 10.46
C HIS A 10 -1.26 -20.85 11.79
N GLY A 11 -1.67 -19.64 12.18
CA GLY A 11 -1.85 -19.25 13.58
C GLY A 11 -0.67 -19.33 14.55
N THR A 12 0.59 -19.38 14.08
CA THR A 12 1.74 -19.22 14.98
C THR A 12 2.18 -17.78 14.97
N ALA A 13 2.16 -17.15 16.13
CA ALA A 13 2.73 -15.83 16.34
C ALA A 13 4.14 -15.80 15.72
N ILE A 14 4.34 -14.91 14.72
CA ILE A 14 5.66 -14.71 14.14
C ILE A 14 6.53 -14.16 15.28
N ASP A 15 7.52 -14.95 15.69
CA ASP A 15 8.45 -14.55 16.72
C ASP A 15 9.17 -13.28 16.24
N LYS A 16 9.10 -12.22 17.05
CA LYS A 16 9.72 -10.91 16.79
C LYS A 16 11.24 -10.98 16.58
N ASN A 17 11.85 -12.11 16.87
CA ASN A 17 13.30 -12.34 16.82
C ASN A 17 13.77 -13.08 15.55
N THR A 18 12.88 -13.56 14.67
CA THR A 18 13.27 -14.35 13.47
C THR A 18 13.41 -13.52 12.20
N PHE A 19 13.33 -12.18 12.28
CA PHE A 19 13.58 -11.31 11.13
C PHE A 19 15.10 -11.10 10.92
N ASN A 20 15.82 -12.16 10.56
CA ASN A 20 17.17 -12.05 9.99
C ASN A 20 17.01 -11.75 8.48
N VAL A 21 16.75 -10.50 8.14
CA VAL A 21 16.78 -10.04 6.75
C VAL A 21 18.12 -9.35 6.55
N ASP A 22 18.83 -9.73 5.47
CA ASP A 22 20.04 -9.05 5.04
C ASP A 22 19.73 -7.58 4.76
N VAL A 23 20.23 -6.70 5.63
CA VAL A 23 19.92 -5.26 5.62
C VAL A 23 20.42 -4.59 4.32
N ASP A 24 21.42 -5.13 3.65
CA ASP A 24 21.96 -4.58 2.41
C ASP A 24 21.06 -4.90 1.21
N LEU A 25 20.43 -6.08 1.18
CA LEU A 25 19.38 -6.41 0.21
C LEU A 25 18.16 -5.50 0.31
N LEU A 26 17.86 -4.98 1.50
CA LEU A 26 16.69 -4.14 1.76
C LEU A 26 16.82 -2.72 1.21
N LYS A 27 18.05 -2.27 0.94
CA LYS A 27 18.34 -0.93 0.38
C LYS A 27 18.32 -0.89 -1.15
N VAL A 28 18.18 -2.04 -1.80
CA VAL A 28 18.14 -2.11 -3.26
C VAL A 28 16.78 -1.61 -3.74
N ASN A 29 16.77 -0.54 -4.54
CA ASN A 29 15.57 -0.10 -5.24
C ASN A 29 15.04 -1.25 -6.07
N THR A 30 13.80 -1.65 -5.82
CA THR A 30 13.22 -2.81 -6.47
C THR A 30 12.80 -2.43 -7.88
N ARG A 31 13.42 -3.06 -8.88
CA ARG A 31 12.93 -3.01 -10.26
C ARG A 31 12.03 -4.21 -10.49
N LEU A 32 10.75 -3.95 -10.63
CA LEU A 32 9.77 -4.95 -11.00
C LEU A 32 9.53 -4.88 -12.51
N LEU A 33 9.70 -6.01 -13.21
CA LEU A 33 9.47 -6.10 -14.67
C LEU A 33 10.22 -5.05 -15.50
N GLY A 34 11.38 -4.58 -15.00
CA GLY A 34 12.17 -3.55 -15.67
C GLY A 34 11.81 -2.10 -15.33
N GLY A 35 10.76 -1.89 -14.54
CA GLY A 35 10.29 -0.57 -14.11
C GLY A 35 10.58 -0.26 -12.64
N GLY A 36 10.58 1.03 -12.30
CA GLY A 36 10.82 1.51 -10.94
C GLY A 36 9.60 1.35 -10.05
N ALA A 37 9.76 0.67 -8.90
CA ALA A 37 8.98 0.97 -7.72
C ALA A 37 9.78 1.98 -6.89
N SER A 38 9.15 3.06 -6.43
CA SER A 38 9.81 4.02 -5.53
C SER A 38 10.08 3.41 -4.16
N GLN A 39 9.45 2.28 -3.87
CA GLN A 39 9.62 1.52 -2.64
C GLN A 39 10.79 0.53 -2.77
N ASN A 40 11.55 0.39 -1.71
CA ASN A 40 12.58 -0.63 -1.62
C ASN A 40 11.98 -2.01 -1.28
N PHE A 41 12.80 -3.05 -1.38
CA PHE A 41 12.35 -4.42 -1.09
C PHE A 41 11.80 -4.60 0.33
N ALA A 42 12.35 -3.87 1.32
CA ALA A 42 11.86 -3.91 2.70
C ALA A 42 10.42 -3.40 2.81
N ALA A 43 10.10 -2.32 2.08
CA ALA A 43 8.75 -1.76 2.05
C ALA A 43 7.73 -2.75 1.46
N LEU A 44 8.09 -3.42 0.35
CA LEU A 44 7.23 -4.42 -0.27
C LEU A 44 6.99 -5.61 0.66
N LYS A 45 8.03 -6.10 1.32
CA LYS A 45 7.92 -7.19 2.31
C LYS A 45 7.12 -6.78 3.53
N LEU A 46 7.26 -5.55 4.00
CA LEU A 46 6.44 -5.02 5.08
C LEU A 46 4.96 -5.05 4.72
N LEU A 47 4.61 -4.59 3.51
CA LEU A 47 3.22 -4.59 3.04
C LEU A 47 2.65 -6.00 2.93
N GLU A 48 3.41 -6.97 2.41
CA GLU A 48 2.98 -8.38 2.41
C GLU A 48 2.67 -8.87 3.83
N HIS A 49 3.56 -8.59 4.78
CA HIS A 49 3.36 -9.01 6.17
C HIS A 49 2.18 -8.31 6.80
N TYR A 50 1.97 -7.02 6.50
CA TYR A 50 0.80 -6.28 6.95
C TYR A 50 -0.49 -6.91 6.44
N ILE A 51 -0.56 -7.19 5.14
CA ILE A 51 -1.72 -7.83 4.52
C ILE A 51 -1.95 -9.22 5.13
N ALA A 52 -0.89 -10.01 5.30
CA ALA A 52 -0.97 -11.36 5.87
C ALA A 52 -1.33 -11.37 7.38
N TYR A 53 -0.99 -10.33 8.13
CA TYR A 53 -1.26 -10.24 9.57
C TYR A 53 -2.63 -9.63 9.85
N GLU A 54 -2.96 -8.52 9.18
CA GLU A 54 -4.17 -7.75 9.41
C GLU A 54 -5.38 -8.29 8.66
N HIS A 55 -5.16 -9.08 7.60
CA HIS A 55 -6.21 -9.62 6.73
C HIS A 55 -7.21 -8.54 6.25
N PRO A 56 -6.75 -7.40 5.68
CA PRO A 56 -7.67 -6.46 5.08
C PRO A 56 -8.40 -7.13 3.92
N GLN A 57 -9.67 -6.79 3.75
CA GLN A 57 -10.49 -7.25 2.63
C GLN A 57 -10.51 -6.24 1.48
N TYR A 58 -10.12 -5.01 1.78
CA TYR A 58 -9.99 -3.92 0.82
C TYR A 58 -8.69 -3.15 1.06
N VAL A 59 -7.86 -3.05 0.03
CA VAL A 59 -6.59 -2.31 0.04
C VAL A 59 -6.66 -1.20 -0.98
N VAL A 60 -6.33 0.01 -0.56
CA VAL A 60 -6.33 1.22 -1.40
C VAL A 60 -4.93 1.80 -1.45
N GLU A 61 -4.45 2.10 -2.64
CA GLU A 61 -3.25 2.89 -2.87
C GLU A 61 -3.64 4.26 -3.44
N ILE A 62 -3.19 5.32 -2.77
CA ILE A 62 -3.34 6.70 -3.21
C ILE A 62 -1.99 7.16 -3.75
N GLY A 63 -1.94 7.49 -5.05
CA GLY A 63 -0.71 7.89 -5.73
C GLY A 63 0.09 6.69 -6.24
N SER A 64 -0.25 6.20 -7.42
CA SER A 64 0.46 5.05 -8.01
C SER A 64 1.73 5.43 -8.76
N GLN A 65 1.91 6.70 -9.08
CA GLN A 65 3.07 7.20 -9.82
C GLN A 65 3.37 6.37 -11.08
N LYS A 66 4.52 5.68 -11.11
CA LYS A 66 4.94 4.81 -12.23
C LYS A 66 4.28 3.42 -12.22
N GLY A 67 3.50 3.11 -11.21
CA GLY A 67 2.73 1.87 -11.07
C GLY A 67 3.50 0.69 -10.46
N GLY A 68 4.71 0.89 -9.94
CA GLY A 68 5.52 -0.21 -9.40
C GLY A 68 4.87 -0.90 -8.21
N LEU A 69 4.42 -0.14 -7.23
CA LEU A 69 3.71 -0.67 -6.06
C LEU A 69 2.35 -1.23 -6.47
N SER A 70 1.64 -0.54 -7.39
CA SER A 70 0.35 -1.02 -7.92
C SER A 70 0.47 -2.39 -8.55
N VAL A 71 1.47 -2.60 -9.43
CA VAL A 71 1.72 -3.92 -10.07
C VAL A 71 2.02 -4.98 -9.03
N TYR A 72 2.81 -4.65 -8.02
CA TYR A 72 3.14 -5.59 -6.95
C TYR A 72 1.91 -6.00 -6.15
N LEU A 73 1.16 -5.05 -5.61
CA LEU A 73 -0.04 -5.31 -4.80
C LEU A 73 -1.16 -5.94 -5.64
N GLY A 74 -1.33 -5.51 -6.89
CA GLY A 74 -2.27 -6.12 -7.83
C GLY A 74 -1.94 -7.58 -8.09
N THR A 75 -0.64 -7.92 -8.25
CA THR A 75 -0.20 -9.32 -8.40
C THR A 75 -0.56 -10.14 -7.16
N VAL A 76 -0.33 -9.60 -5.96
CA VAL A 76 -0.69 -10.27 -4.70
C VAL A 76 -2.21 -10.48 -4.62
N ALA A 77 -3.00 -9.43 -4.93
CA ALA A 77 -4.46 -9.52 -4.89
C ALA A 77 -5.00 -10.58 -5.86
N CYS A 78 -4.54 -10.57 -7.11
CA CYS A 78 -4.94 -11.55 -8.13
C CYS A 78 -4.53 -12.99 -7.77
N ALA A 79 -3.32 -13.16 -7.24
CA ALA A 79 -2.79 -14.49 -6.90
C ALA A 79 -3.47 -15.09 -5.67
N THR A 80 -3.77 -14.28 -4.67
CA THR A 80 -4.33 -14.76 -3.40
C THR A 80 -5.85 -14.72 -3.35
N GLN A 81 -6.47 -13.79 -4.07
CA GLN A 81 -7.91 -13.52 -4.05
C GLN A 81 -8.47 -13.24 -2.63
N GLN A 82 -7.59 -12.71 -1.74
CA GLN A 82 -7.94 -12.48 -0.34
C GLN A 82 -8.47 -11.07 -0.09
N PHE A 83 -8.17 -10.13 -0.98
CA PHE A 83 -8.60 -8.74 -0.87
C PHE A 83 -8.84 -8.11 -2.25
N LEU A 84 -9.67 -7.08 -2.28
CA LEU A 84 -9.81 -6.18 -3.41
C LEU A 84 -8.72 -5.12 -3.33
N PHE A 85 -8.03 -4.84 -4.43
CA PHE A 85 -7.00 -3.81 -4.51
C PHE A 85 -7.39 -2.73 -5.51
N HIS A 86 -7.50 -1.50 -5.05
CA HIS A 86 -7.76 -0.35 -5.93
C HIS A 86 -6.62 0.67 -5.80
N THR A 87 -6.15 1.16 -6.94
CA THR A 87 -5.13 2.21 -7.01
C THR A 87 -5.68 3.45 -7.73
N PHE A 88 -5.25 4.63 -7.27
CA PHE A 88 -5.76 5.91 -7.72
C PHE A 88 -4.60 6.84 -8.09
N GLU A 89 -4.66 7.44 -9.30
CA GLU A 89 -3.65 8.35 -9.80
C GLU A 89 -4.30 9.41 -10.70
N ILE A 90 -3.92 10.68 -10.54
CA ILE A 90 -4.51 11.78 -11.32
C ILE A 90 -4.01 11.80 -12.78
N ASN A 91 -2.78 11.39 -13.01
CA ASN A 91 -2.13 11.36 -14.33
C ASN A 91 -1.73 9.94 -14.72
N LYS A 92 -2.56 8.96 -14.41
CA LYS A 92 -2.28 7.54 -14.59
C LYS A 92 -1.80 7.20 -16.00
N SER A 93 -2.56 7.61 -17.02
CA SER A 93 -2.27 7.28 -18.41
C SER A 93 -0.89 7.78 -18.85
N GLN A 94 -0.48 8.96 -18.40
CA GLN A 94 0.84 9.50 -18.71
C GLN A 94 1.94 8.78 -17.92
N ALA A 95 1.80 8.66 -16.60
CA ALA A 95 2.83 8.10 -15.73
C ALA A 95 3.06 6.60 -16.00
N TRP A 96 1.99 5.85 -16.25
CA TRP A 96 2.06 4.41 -16.44
C TRP A 96 2.62 3.99 -17.79
N ASN A 97 2.42 4.80 -18.83
CA ASN A 97 2.89 4.52 -20.17
C ASN A 97 4.21 5.22 -20.53
N ASP A 98 4.78 5.98 -19.61
CA ASP A 98 6.07 6.63 -19.80
C ASP A 98 7.23 5.62 -19.72
N ARG A 99 7.50 4.94 -20.83
CA ARG A 99 8.58 3.96 -20.95
C ARG A 99 9.97 4.58 -20.80
N THR A 100 10.09 5.89 -21.00
CA THR A 100 11.37 6.62 -20.85
C THR A 100 11.70 6.83 -19.39
N ASN A 101 10.67 6.82 -18.51
CA ASN A 101 10.76 6.97 -17.07
C ASN A 101 10.37 5.70 -16.28
N GLU A 102 10.52 4.54 -16.90
CA GLU A 102 10.28 3.25 -16.25
C GLU A 102 8.82 3.03 -15.78
N GLY A 103 7.83 3.64 -16.45
CA GLY A 103 6.42 3.40 -16.19
C GLY A 103 6.04 1.94 -16.49
N ILE A 104 5.43 1.26 -15.53
CA ILE A 104 5.06 -0.15 -15.64
C ILE A 104 3.58 -0.42 -15.39
N GLY A 105 2.82 0.63 -15.13
CA GLY A 105 1.40 0.50 -14.80
C GLY A 105 0.56 -0.20 -15.88
N HIS A 106 1.03 -0.22 -17.15
CA HIS A 106 0.39 -0.98 -18.21
C HIS A 106 0.29 -2.49 -17.91
N TRP A 107 1.19 -3.04 -17.09
CA TRP A 107 1.08 -4.42 -16.62
C TRP A 107 -0.10 -4.60 -15.66
N PHE A 108 -0.40 -3.57 -14.88
CA PHE A 108 -1.57 -3.56 -14.01
C PHE A 108 -2.87 -3.59 -14.83
N GLU A 109 -2.96 -2.82 -15.92
CA GLU A 109 -4.11 -2.80 -16.81
C GLU A 109 -4.38 -4.20 -17.43
N THR A 110 -3.32 -4.95 -17.72
CA THR A 110 -3.45 -6.35 -18.15
C THR A 110 -4.06 -7.21 -17.07
N MET A 111 -3.61 -7.08 -15.81
CA MET A 111 -4.20 -7.83 -14.69
C MET A 111 -5.65 -7.42 -14.44
N GLU A 112 -5.97 -6.13 -14.50
CA GLU A 112 -7.32 -5.61 -14.35
C GLU A 112 -8.29 -6.20 -15.39
N SER A 113 -7.81 -6.43 -16.61
CA SER A 113 -8.64 -7.01 -17.70
C SER A 113 -9.03 -8.46 -17.46
N ILE A 114 -8.28 -9.20 -16.64
CA ILE A 114 -8.47 -10.63 -16.41
C ILE A 114 -8.87 -10.99 -14.97
N SER A 115 -8.87 -10.03 -14.06
CA SER A 115 -9.15 -10.28 -12.64
C SER A 115 -10.05 -9.22 -12.03
N PRO A 116 -11.11 -9.61 -11.30
CA PRO A 116 -11.96 -8.67 -10.58
C PRO A 116 -11.34 -8.17 -9.27
N TYR A 117 -10.17 -8.68 -8.88
CA TYR A 117 -9.54 -8.38 -7.59
C TYR A 117 -8.68 -7.12 -7.63
N CYS A 118 -8.39 -6.55 -8.79
CA CYS A 118 -7.63 -5.32 -8.88
C CYS A 118 -8.30 -4.32 -9.84
N LYS A 119 -8.20 -3.03 -9.52
CA LYS A 119 -8.75 -1.94 -10.33
C LYS A 119 -7.93 -0.68 -10.21
N SER A 120 -7.75 0.01 -11.35
CA SER A 120 -7.07 1.30 -11.42
C SER A 120 -8.04 2.43 -11.78
N HIS A 121 -7.76 3.62 -11.24
CA HIS A 121 -8.60 4.79 -11.44
C HIS A 121 -7.74 6.00 -11.81
N GLU A 122 -8.07 6.67 -12.92
CA GLU A 122 -7.48 7.96 -13.28
C GLU A 122 -8.40 9.08 -12.83
N VAL A 123 -8.18 9.58 -11.62
CA VAL A 123 -9.08 10.54 -10.95
C VAL A 123 -8.35 11.42 -9.97
N ASP A 124 -8.92 12.59 -9.69
CA ASP A 124 -8.50 13.42 -8.55
C ASP A 124 -8.95 12.76 -7.23
N ILE A 125 -7.96 12.36 -6.42
CA ILE A 125 -8.17 11.71 -5.12
C ILE A 125 -8.87 12.62 -4.11
N PHE A 126 -8.83 13.93 -4.28
CA PHE A 126 -9.48 14.91 -3.40
C PHE A 126 -10.91 15.26 -3.85
N SER A 127 -11.38 14.68 -4.94
CA SER A 127 -12.76 14.89 -5.39
C SER A 127 -13.75 14.14 -4.48
N LYS A 128 -14.95 14.76 -4.31
CA LYS A 128 -16.03 14.10 -3.58
C LYS A 128 -16.42 12.75 -4.20
N ALA A 129 -16.40 12.65 -5.51
CA ALA A 129 -16.76 11.43 -6.22
C ALA A 129 -15.79 10.26 -5.88
N THR A 130 -14.48 10.54 -5.82
CA THR A 130 -13.48 9.55 -5.40
C THR A 130 -13.65 9.16 -3.95
N TYR A 131 -13.88 10.14 -3.07
CA TYR A 131 -14.16 9.87 -1.65
C TYR A 131 -15.38 8.95 -1.48
N ASP A 132 -16.49 9.27 -2.12
CA ASP A 132 -17.71 8.46 -2.06
C ASP A 132 -17.52 7.06 -2.65
N TYR A 133 -16.73 6.95 -3.71
CA TYR A 133 -16.39 5.66 -4.32
C TYR A 133 -15.59 4.77 -3.34
N ILE A 134 -14.53 5.29 -2.74
CA ILE A 134 -13.73 4.54 -1.77
C ILE A 134 -14.59 4.16 -0.57
N ASN A 135 -15.46 5.05 -0.09
CA ASN A 135 -16.36 4.81 1.02
C ASN A 135 -17.34 3.64 0.79
N GLN A 136 -17.76 3.39 -0.46
CA GLN A 136 -18.65 2.26 -0.79
C GLN A 136 -18.04 0.91 -0.40
N PHE A 137 -16.72 0.79 -0.46
CA PHE A 137 -15.98 -0.42 -0.07
C PHE A 137 -15.50 -0.34 1.38
N ALA A 138 -14.90 0.79 1.78
CA ALA A 138 -14.37 0.98 3.13
C ALA A 138 -15.45 0.80 4.22
N SER A 139 -16.68 1.21 3.95
CA SER A 139 -17.79 0.99 4.89
C SER A 139 -18.16 -0.49 5.11
N LYS A 140 -17.82 -1.37 4.16
CA LYS A 140 -18.21 -2.80 4.18
C LYS A 140 -17.08 -3.72 4.61
N TYR A 141 -15.86 -3.41 4.23
CA TYR A 141 -14.70 -4.29 4.33
C TYR A 141 -13.68 -3.76 5.34
N LYS A 142 -12.95 -4.66 6.03
CA LYS A 142 -11.74 -4.24 6.75
C LYS A 142 -10.77 -3.65 5.75
N THR A 143 -10.35 -2.40 5.99
CA THR A 143 -9.68 -1.58 4.99
C THR A 143 -8.25 -1.23 5.42
N LEU A 144 -7.32 -1.28 4.45
CA LEU A 144 -5.99 -0.71 4.53
C LEU A 144 -5.87 0.39 3.46
N ILE A 145 -5.61 1.63 3.85
CA ILE A 145 -5.33 2.73 2.93
C ILE A 145 -3.84 3.07 2.99
N ILE A 146 -3.19 3.10 1.84
CA ILE A 146 -1.78 3.47 1.66
C ILE A 146 -1.75 4.85 1.01
N CYS A 147 -1.29 5.86 1.76
CA CYS A 147 -1.12 7.23 1.30
C CYS A 147 0.31 7.39 0.77
N ASP A 148 0.46 7.43 -0.54
CA ASP A 148 1.74 7.57 -1.25
C ASP A 148 1.66 8.60 -2.39
N GLY A 149 0.65 9.47 -2.35
CA GLY A 149 0.44 10.54 -3.32
C GLY A 149 1.28 11.79 -3.02
N GLY A 150 0.92 12.90 -3.67
CA GLY A 150 1.68 14.15 -3.60
C GLY A 150 1.41 15.02 -2.37
N ASP A 151 0.33 14.76 -1.61
CA ASP A 151 -0.02 15.52 -0.39
C ASP A 151 -0.49 14.55 0.71
N LYS A 152 0.46 13.84 1.28
CA LYS A 152 0.21 12.80 2.29
C LYS A 152 -0.49 13.30 3.54
N ARG A 153 -0.25 14.57 3.94
CA ARG A 153 -0.93 15.20 5.09
C ARG A 153 -2.43 15.32 4.84
N ARG A 154 -2.78 15.83 3.66
CA ARG A 154 -4.16 15.98 3.25
C ARG A 154 -4.84 14.64 3.00
N GLU A 155 -4.11 13.69 2.42
CA GLU A 155 -4.59 12.31 2.18
C GLU A 155 -4.93 11.62 3.50
N VAL A 156 -4.00 11.58 4.46
CA VAL A 156 -4.24 10.96 5.77
C VAL A 156 -5.41 11.64 6.48
N LYS A 157 -5.45 12.98 6.50
CA LYS A 157 -6.53 13.73 7.12
C LYS A 157 -7.89 13.43 6.50
N LEU A 158 -7.96 13.37 5.16
CA LEU A 158 -9.20 13.11 4.42
C LEU A 158 -9.68 11.67 4.65
N TYR A 159 -8.80 10.72 4.41
CA TYR A 159 -9.17 9.31 4.36
C TYR A 159 -9.28 8.63 5.72
N SER A 160 -8.66 9.18 6.78
CA SER A 160 -8.91 8.72 8.14
C SER A 160 -10.40 8.87 8.56
N GLY A 161 -11.13 9.79 7.90
CA GLY A 161 -12.57 9.95 8.10
C GLY A 161 -13.43 8.81 7.55
N LEU A 162 -12.91 8.01 6.60
CA LEU A 162 -13.60 6.85 6.05
C LEU A 162 -13.43 5.58 6.89
N LEU A 163 -12.41 5.54 7.73
CA LEU A 163 -12.02 4.35 8.44
C LEU A 163 -12.97 4.03 9.58
N LYS A 164 -13.30 2.76 9.72
CA LYS A 164 -13.95 2.19 10.89
C LYS A 164 -12.90 1.77 11.92
N THR A 165 -13.33 1.59 13.17
CA THR A 165 -12.48 1.00 14.21
C THR A 165 -11.80 -0.28 13.70
N ASN A 166 -10.49 -0.39 13.91
CA ASN A 166 -9.59 -1.44 13.44
C ASN A 166 -9.25 -1.42 11.93
N ASP A 167 -9.72 -0.44 11.17
CA ASP A 167 -9.17 -0.18 9.84
C ASP A 167 -7.80 0.52 9.96
N ILE A 168 -6.98 0.42 8.92
CA ILE A 168 -5.59 0.87 8.95
C ILE A 168 -5.36 1.92 7.87
N ILE A 169 -4.61 2.96 8.21
CA ILE A 169 -4.04 3.92 7.26
C ILE A 169 -2.52 3.92 7.42
N MET A 170 -1.82 3.92 6.30
CA MET A 170 -0.37 3.91 6.24
C MET A 170 0.10 5.08 5.37
N ALA A 171 1.07 5.84 5.87
CA ALA A 171 1.70 6.93 5.14
C ALA A 171 3.13 6.57 4.76
N HIS A 172 3.47 6.75 3.48
CA HIS A 172 4.85 6.71 2.99
C HIS A 172 5.55 8.04 3.23
N ASP A 173 6.88 8.08 3.13
CA ASP A 173 7.73 9.25 3.40
C ASP A 173 7.52 9.89 4.77
N PHE A 174 7.15 9.08 5.77
CA PHE A 174 6.98 9.55 7.13
C PHE A 174 8.30 10.05 7.73
N GLY A 175 8.29 11.27 8.21
CA GLY A 175 9.49 11.99 8.67
C GLY A 175 10.13 12.88 7.60
N ASN A 176 9.64 12.84 6.34
CA ASN A 176 10.05 13.71 5.26
C ASN A 176 8.91 14.64 4.80
N GLU A 177 7.75 14.07 4.47
CA GLU A 177 6.61 14.81 3.92
C GLU A 177 5.42 14.89 4.89
N ILE A 178 5.34 13.96 5.85
CA ILE A 178 4.32 13.90 6.91
C ILE A 178 4.98 13.58 8.26
N TYR A 179 4.47 14.15 9.34
CA TYR A 179 5.06 14.08 10.67
C TYR A 179 4.01 13.74 11.74
N ASP A 180 4.47 13.49 12.98
CA ASP A 180 3.60 13.12 14.11
C ASP A 180 2.56 14.20 14.49
N GLU A 181 2.85 15.46 14.23
CA GLU A 181 1.94 16.60 14.44
C GLU A 181 0.80 16.65 13.40
N ASP A 182 0.96 16.01 12.25
CA ASP A 182 -0.07 15.94 11.21
C ASP A 182 -1.11 14.87 11.51
N ILE A 183 -0.87 14.00 12.51
CA ILE A 183 -1.73 12.88 12.85
C ILE A 183 -2.71 13.26 13.94
N ASP A 184 -3.99 13.12 13.67
CA ASP A 184 -5.04 13.27 14.68
C ASP A 184 -5.08 12.06 15.63
N LYS A 185 -4.39 12.21 16.77
CA LYS A 185 -4.26 11.16 17.80
C LYS A 185 -5.56 10.90 18.59
N THR A 186 -6.61 11.68 18.34
CA THR A 186 -7.93 11.41 18.92
C THR A 186 -8.71 10.33 18.17
N VAL A 187 -8.31 10.07 16.92
CA VAL A 187 -8.98 9.10 16.05
C VAL A 187 -8.04 8.04 15.47
N LEU A 188 -6.72 8.25 15.54
CA LEU A 188 -5.70 7.35 15.04
C LEU A 188 -4.66 7.04 16.12
N MET A 189 -4.38 5.77 16.32
CA MET A 189 -3.30 5.30 17.19
C MET A 189 -2.20 4.66 16.35
N GLU A 190 -0.94 4.94 16.67
CA GLU A 190 0.18 4.30 15.99
C GLU A 190 0.06 2.77 16.09
N HIS A 191 0.15 2.11 14.94
CA HIS A 191 -0.01 0.67 14.83
C HIS A 191 1.15 0.08 14.04
N GLN A 192 2.05 -0.57 14.75
CA GLN A 192 3.18 -1.27 14.14
C GLN A 192 3.29 -2.67 14.73
N PRO A 193 2.66 -3.66 14.11
CA PRO A 193 2.68 -5.05 14.56
C PRO A 193 4.07 -5.68 14.43
N PHE A 194 4.99 -5.03 13.73
CA PHE A 194 6.36 -5.49 13.50
C PHE A 194 7.39 -4.60 14.19
N CYS A 195 8.67 -5.01 14.16
CA CYS A 195 9.75 -4.27 14.80
C CYS A 195 9.81 -2.81 14.28
N GLN A 196 9.39 -1.86 15.11
CA GLN A 196 9.33 -0.44 14.79
C GLN A 196 10.66 0.11 14.27
N ARG A 197 11.78 -0.31 14.87
CA ARG A 197 13.11 0.15 14.47
C ARG A 197 13.46 -0.28 13.05
N PHE A 198 13.07 -1.49 12.66
CA PHE A 198 13.28 -2.00 11.31
C PHE A 198 12.45 -1.24 10.30
N VAL A 199 11.16 -1.08 10.56
CA VAL A 199 10.22 -0.38 9.68
C VAL A 199 10.66 1.06 9.47
N ARG A 200 10.88 1.80 10.56
CA ARG A 200 11.21 3.23 10.53
C ARG A 200 12.50 3.54 9.79
N ASN A 201 13.52 2.70 9.93
CA ASN A 201 14.84 2.95 9.34
C ASN A 201 14.96 2.51 7.87
N ASN A 202 14.05 1.66 7.40
CA ASN A 202 14.23 1.00 6.11
C ASN A 202 13.09 1.19 5.11
N THR A 203 11.92 1.67 5.53
CA THR A 203 10.74 1.68 4.63
C THR A 203 10.10 3.05 4.45
N LEU A 204 10.41 4.02 5.31
CA LEU A 204 9.71 5.32 5.39
C LEU A 204 8.19 5.21 5.58
N PHE A 205 7.66 4.01 5.84
CA PHE A 205 6.25 3.81 6.14
C PHE A 205 5.98 3.96 7.64
N LYS A 206 4.87 4.61 7.96
CA LYS A 206 4.28 4.59 9.30
C LYS A 206 2.79 4.28 9.19
N SER A 207 2.30 3.42 10.06
CA SER A 207 0.92 2.98 10.04
C SER A 207 0.18 3.33 11.32
N PHE A 208 -1.12 3.54 11.16
CA PHE A 208 -2.04 3.92 12.23
C PHE A 208 -3.30 3.08 12.11
N ILE A 209 -3.85 2.70 13.25
CA ILE A 209 -5.14 2.03 13.36
C ILE A 209 -6.20 3.03 13.82
N LYS A 210 -7.39 2.91 13.27
CA LYS A 210 -8.56 3.69 13.67
C LYS A 210 -9.06 3.20 15.04
N ILE A 211 -9.18 4.09 16.00
CA ILE A 211 -9.71 3.85 17.35
C ILE A 211 -11.12 4.35 17.51
#